data_4bb8eae280e2375403656d949e667363
#
_entry.id   4bb8eae280e2375403656d949e667363
#
_cell.length_a   1.000
_cell.length_b   1.000
_cell.length_c   1.000
_cell.angle_alpha   90.00
_cell.angle_beta   90.00
_cell.angle_gamma   90.00
#
_symmetry.space_group_name_H-M   'P 1'
#
loop_
_entity.id
_entity.type
_entity.pdbx_description
1 polymer ?
#
loop_
_entity_poly.entity_id
_entity_poly.type
_entity_poly.pdbx_seq_one_letter_code
_entity_poly.pdbx_strand_id
1 'polypeptide(L)'
;MRFSLTTWNINSVRLRIDIVAKFLKSVRPDVLCLQETKCVDDAFPLKRFRRLGYEHVALNGQKGYHGVAVVSKLPFETTDIRTFCDNIDSRHISVAFGEKAQLAKPLIVHNFYVPAGGDIPDRKSVV
;
A
#
# COMPACT_ATOMS: atom_id res chain seq x y z
N MET A 1 1.05 -22.59 4.99
CA MET A 1 0.14 -21.46 5.11
C MET A 1 -0.03 -20.76 3.79
N ARG A 2 -1.25 -20.45 3.43
CA ARG A 2 -1.54 -19.73 2.21
C ARG A 2 -1.49 -18.22 2.48
N PHE A 3 -0.78 -17.48 1.65
CA PHE A 3 -0.64 -16.05 1.78
C PHE A 3 -1.16 -15.38 0.50
N SER A 4 -2.11 -14.47 0.65
CA SER A 4 -2.67 -13.77 -0.50
C SER A 4 -2.37 -12.28 -0.43
N LEU A 5 -1.96 -11.73 -1.55
CA LEU A 5 -1.59 -10.33 -1.66
C LEU A 5 -2.28 -9.74 -2.88
N THR A 6 -2.88 -8.56 -2.70
CA THR A 6 -3.45 -7.79 -3.79
C THR A 6 -2.72 -6.46 -3.88
N THR A 7 -2.45 -6.03 -5.09
CA THR A 7 -1.90 -4.71 -5.35
C THR A 7 -2.88 -3.93 -6.22
N TRP A 8 -3.09 -2.65 -5.91
CA TRP A 8 -4.13 -1.85 -6.55
C TRP A 8 -3.74 -0.38 -6.58
N ASN A 9 -3.61 0.17 -7.78
CA ASN A 9 -3.47 1.61 -7.93
C ASN A 9 -4.85 2.22 -7.76
N ILE A 10 -5.11 2.79 -6.58
CA ILE A 10 -6.45 3.18 -6.19
C ILE A 10 -6.87 4.55 -6.69
N ASN A 11 -5.91 5.38 -7.07
CA ASN A 11 -6.20 6.72 -7.56
C ASN A 11 -7.16 7.47 -6.64
N SER A 12 -6.69 7.78 -5.46
CA SER A 12 -7.40 8.40 -4.34
C SER A 12 -8.18 7.37 -3.51
N VAL A 13 -7.59 7.00 -2.38
CA VAL A 13 -8.20 6.02 -1.49
C VAL A 13 -9.48 6.56 -0.85
N ARG A 14 -9.50 7.85 -0.51
CA ARG A 14 -10.70 8.43 0.13
C ARG A 14 -11.89 8.49 -0.81
N LEU A 15 -11.62 8.78 -2.08
CA LEU A 15 -12.68 8.85 -3.08
C LEU A 15 -13.29 7.46 -3.35
N ARG A 16 -12.48 6.42 -3.26
CA ARG A 16 -12.87 5.06 -3.63
C ARG A 16 -13.02 4.11 -2.45
N ILE A 17 -13.11 4.66 -1.24
CA ILE A 17 -13.10 3.81 -0.04
C ILE A 17 -14.26 2.81 -0.02
N ASP A 18 -15.41 3.16 -0.56
CA ASP A 18 -16.54 2.24 -0.58
C ASP A 18 -16.30 1.05 -1.51
N ILE A 19 -15.64 1.28 -2.63
CA ILE A 19 -15.27 0.21 -3.56
C ILE A 19 -14.22 -0.69 -2.92
N VAL A 20 -13.24 -0.10 -2.25
CA VAL A 20 -12.22 -0.86 -1.55
C VAL A 20 -12.84 -1.73 -0.47
N ALA A 21 -13.77 -1.16 0.31
CA ALA A 21 -14.45 -1.90 1.38
C ALA A 21 -15.21 -3.11 0.81
N LYS A 22 -15.91 -2.94 -0.31
CA LYS A 22 -16.59 -4.05 -0.97
C LYS A 22 -15.62 -5.14 -1.40
N PHE A 23 -14.50 -4.74 -1.99
CA PHE A 23 -13.48 -5.68 -2.42
C PHE A 23 -12.94 -6.47 -1.24
N LEU A 24 -12.61 -5.80 -0.15
CA LEU A 24 -12.05 -6.45 1.04
C LEU A 24 -13.04 -7.40 1.69
N LYS A 25 -14.33 -7.09 1.68
CA LYS A 25 -15.36 -8.00 2.20
C LYS A 25 -15.50 -9.24 1.35
N SER A 26 -15.35 -9.09 0.05
CA SER A 26 -15.57 -10.17 -0.91
C SER A 26 -14.36 -11.07 -1.07
N VAL A 27 -13.19 -10.50 -1.27
CA VAL A 27 -11.98 -11.25 -1.60
C VAL A 27 -11.15 -11.61 -0.37
N ARG A 28 -11.10 -10.73 0.60
CA ARG A 28 -10.40 -10.95 1.87
C ARG A 28 -8.92 -11.32 1.68
N PRO A 29 -8.12 -10.56 0.91
CA PRO A 29 -6.69 -10.85 0.84
C PRO A 29 -6.04 -10.66 2.21
N ASP A 30 -4.92 -11.34 2.43
CA ASP A 30 -4.17 -11.13 3.67
C ASP A 30 -3.55 -9.75 3.71
N VAL A 31 -3.06 -9.28 2.58
CA VAL A 31 -2.40 -7.98 2.46
C VAL A 31 -2.90 -7.26 1.21
N LEU A 32 -3.17 -5.97 1.35
CA LEU A 32 -3.52 -5.10 0.23
C LEU A 32 -2.48 -3.99 0.13
N CYS A 33 -1.85 -3.89 -1.02
CA CYS A 33 -0.91 -2.81 -1.34
C CYS A 33 -1.62 -1.79 -2.22
N LEU A 34 -1.65 -0.53 -1.77
CA LEU A 34 -2.30 0.56 -2.50
C LEU A 34 -1.24 1.54 -3.00
N GLN A 35 -1.43 2.02 -4.22
CA GLN A 35 -0.64 3.09 -4.79
C GLN A 35 -1.55 4.25 -5.15
N GLU A 36 -1.00 5.45 -5.20
CA GLU A 36 -1.73 6.69 -5.46
C GLU A 36 -2.87 6.91 -4.47
N THR A 37 -2.55 6.79 -3.19
CA THR A 37 -3.53 7.03 -2.13
C THR A 37 -3.98 8.49 -2.10
N LYS A 38 -3.11 9.42 -2.53
CA LYS A 38 -3.39 10.86 -2.70
C LYS A 38 -3.91 11.54 -1.45
N CYS A 39 -3.40 11.13 -0.29
CA CYS A 39 -3.73 11.79 0.96
C CYS A 39 -2.56 11.67 1.93
N VAL A 40 -2.45 12.66 2.82
CA VAL A 40 -1.47 12.58 3.91
C VAL A 40 -1.88 11.46 4.87
N ASP A 41 -0.93 10.99 5.65
CA ASP A 41 -1.17 9.85 6.54
C ASP A 41 -2.33 10.10 7.51
N ASP A 42 -2.44 11.31 8.04
CA ASP A 42 -3.51 11.67 8.97
C ASP A 42 -4.91 11.60 8.35
N ALA A 43 -4.99 11.74 7.03
CA ALA A 43 -6.25 11.72 6.31
C ALA A 43 -6.63 10.33 5.80
N PHE A 44 -5.77 9.36 5.97
CA PHE A 44 -6.02 7.99 5.52
C PHE A 44 -7.19 7.39 6.32
N PRO A 45 -8.16 6.72 5.67
CA PRO A 45 -9.36 6.24 6.36
C PRO A 45 -9.11 4.95 7.15
N LEU A 46 -8.29 5.03 8.18
CA LEU A 46 -7.88 3.89 9.00
C LEU A 46 -9.06 3.15 9.61
N LYS A 47 -10.06 3.87 10.10
CA LYS A 47 -11.20 3.25 10.78
C LYS A 47 -11.96 2.29 9.87
N ARG A 48 -12.12 2.65 8.59
CA ARG A 48 -12.80 1.79 7.64
C ARG A 48 -12.07 0.46 7.47
N PHE A 49 -10.75 0.51 7.36
CA PHE A 49 -9.93 -0.70 7.22
C PHE A 49 -9.95 -1.54 8.49
N ARG A 50 -9.85 -0.91 9.65
CA ARG A 50 -9.87 -1.63 10.93
C ARG A 50 -11.19 -2.35 11.15
N ARG A 51 -12.31 -1.75 10.79
CA ARG A 51 -13.62 -2.40 10.89
C ARG A 51 -13.72 -3.65 10.04
N LEU A 52 -12.93 -3.73 8.99
CA LEU A 52 -12.91 -4.89 8.09
C LEU A 52 -11.91 -5.96 8.52
N GLY A 53 -11.20 -5.74 9.62
CA GLY A 53 -10.22 -6.68 10.12
C GLY A 53 -8.80 -6.40 9.66
N TYR A 54 -8.57 -5.28 8.98
CA TYR A 54 -7.24 -4.88 8.51
C TYR A 54 -6.66 -3.87 9.49
N GLU A 55 -6.15 -4.38 10.61
CA GLU A 55 -5.71 -3.55 11.72
C GLU A 55 -4.26 -3.08 11.61
N HIS A 56 -3.48 -3.70 10.75
CA HIS A 56 -2.06 -3.41 10.60
C HIS A 56 -1.84 -2.61 9.33
N VAL A 57 -1.48 -1.35 9.49
CA VAL A 57 -1.42 -0.40 8.37
C VAL A 57 -0.09 0.33 8.39
N ALA A 58 0.57 0.38 7.25
CA ALA A 58 1.79 1.14 7.05
C ALA A 58 1.53 2.18 5.97
N LEU A 59 1.89 3.44 6.24
CA LEU A 59 1.55 4.56 5.38
C LEU A 59 2.78 5.37 4.98
N ASN A 60 2.79 5.79 3.74
CA ASN A 60 3.72 6.81 3.25
C ASN A 60 2.93 7.70 2.29
N GLY A 61 2.22 8.66 2.87
CA GLY A 61 1.29 9.51 2.14
C GLY A 61 1.85 10.87 1.78
N GLN A 62 1.19 11.49 0.82
CA GLN A 62 1.54 12.81 0.33
C GLN A 62 0.26 13.50 -0.11
N LYS A 63 0.16 14.80 0.18
CA LYS A 63 -1.04 15.56 -0.13
C LYS A 63 -1.26 15.66 -1.64
N GLY A 64 -2.44 15.29 -2.10
CA GLY A 64 -2.91 15.57 -3.45
C GLY A 64 -2.39 14.63 -4.53
N TYR A 65 -1.27 13.97 -4.36
CA TYR A 65 -0.73 13.06 -5.36
C TYR A 65 0.22 12.05 -4.72
N HIS A 66 0.54 10.98 -5.46
CA HIS A 66 1.36 9.88 -4.97
C HIS A 66 0.77 9.23 -3.72
N GLY A 67 1.60 8.66 -2.88
CA GLY A 67 1.19 7.99 -1.66
C GLY A 67 1.03 6.49 -1.86
N VAL A 68 1.62 5.73 -0.93
CA VAL A 68 1.49 4.27 -0.93
C VAL A 68 1.07 3.82 0.46
N ALA A 69 0.37 2.69 0.51
CA ALA A 69 -0.08 2.13 1.77
C ALA A 69 -0.08 0.61 1.70
N VAL A 70 0.17 -0.01 2.85
CA VAL A 70 -0.02 -1.45 3.01
C VAL A 70 -1.02 -1.64 4.13
N VAL A 71 -2.13 -2.32 3.84
CA VAL A 71 -3.10 -2.70 4.86
C VAL A 71 -3.12 -4.21 4.96
N SER A 72 -3.10 -4.73 6.18
CA SER A 72 -2.88 -6.15 6.43
C SER A 72 -3.75 -6.68 7.55
N LYS A 73 -4.25 -7.90 7.37
CA LYS A 73 -4.86 -8.66 8.45
C LYS A 73 -3.81 -9.21 9.39
N LEU A 74 -2.60 -9.41 8.89
CA LEU A 74 -1.51 -10.01 9.64
C LEU A 74 -0.60 -8.94 10.23
N PRO A 75 -0.12 -9.11 11.47
CA PRO A 75 0.83 -8.17 12.04
C PRO A 75 2.19 -8.28 11.36
N PHE A 76 2.85 -7.15 11.16
CA PHE A 76 4.21 -7.13 10.63
C PHE A 76 5.18 -6.66 11.71
N GLU A 77 6.47 -7.04 11.54
CA GLU A 77 7.52 -6.72 12.50
C GLU A 77 8.01 -5.30 12.35
N THR A 78 8.28 -4.89 11.12
CA THR A 78 8.90 -3.59 10.83
C THR A 78 8.34 -2.99 9.57
N THR A 79 8.49 -1.68 9.47
CA THR A 79 8.14 -0.89 8.28
C THR A 79 9.36 -0.09 7.85
N ASP A 80 9.58 0.03 6.55
CA ASP A 80 10.70 0.80 6.02
C ASP A 80 10.26 1.62 4.81
N ILE A 81 10.82 2.80 4.67
CA ILE A 81 10.55 3.71 3.56
C ILE A 81 11.88 4.07 2.93
N ARG A 82 11.98 3.94 1.61
CA ARG A 82 13.17 4.32 0.87
C ARG A 82 12.84 5.38 -0.16
N THR A 83 13.77 6.31 -0.35
CA THR A 83 13.69 7.29 -1.42
C THR A 83 14.63 6.86 -2.54
N PHE A 84 14.22 7.14 -3.76
CA PHE A 84 15.00 6.78 -4.94
C PHE A 84 15.28 8.05 -5.75
N CYS A 85 16.49 8.12 -6.35
CA CYS A 85 16.89 9.23 -7.21
C CYS A 85 16.77 10.59 -6.52
N ASP A 86 17.08 10.66 -5.23
CA ASP A 86 17.02 11.87 -4.41
C ASP A 86 15.63 12.51 -4.36
N ASN A 87 14.62 11.83 -4.81
CA ASN A 87 13.23 12.28 -4.70
C ASN A 87 12.66 11.90 -3.34
N ILE A 88 11.99 12.84 -2.72
CA ILE A 88 11.29 12.59 -1.45
C ILE A 88 9.81 12.35 -1.71
N ASP A 89 9.52 11.65 -2.78
CA ASP A 89 8.16 11.28 -3.14
C ASP A 89 7.68 10.09 -2.32
N SER A 90 6.39 10.06 -2.08
CA SER A 90 5.75 8.95 -1.36
C SER A 90 5.47 7.80 -2.33
N ARG A 91 6.53 7.11 -2.76
CA ARG A 91 6.45 6.07 -3.77
C ARG A 91 6.83 4.68 -3.30
N HIS A 92 7.31 4.56 -2.06
CA HIS A 92 7.74 3.26 -1.57
C HIS A 92 7.39 3.09 -0.11
N ILE A 93 6.98 1.89 0.24
CA ILE A 93 6.92 1.42 1.62
C ILE A 93 7.09 -0.09 1.61
N SER A 94 7.77 -0.62 2.60
CA SER A 94 7.88 -2.06 2.77
C SER A 94 7.51 -2.45 4.17
N VAL A 95 7.01 -3.67 4.33
CA VAL A 95 6.72 -4.27 5.63
C VAL A 95 7.36 -5.64 5.68
N ALA A 96 7.85 -6.00 6.85
CA ALA A 96 8.45 -7.30 7.07
C ALA A 96 7.55 -8.14 7.98
N PHE A 97 7.18 -9.31 7.50
CA PHE A 97 6.40 -10.28 8.25
C PHE A 97 7.31 -11.37 8.79
N GLY A 98 6.98 -11.90 9.96
CA GLY A 98 7.77 -12.95 10.57
C GLY A 98 6.98 -13.66 11.66
N GLU A 99 7.53 -13.74 12.86
CA GLU A 99 6.92 -14.48 13.98
C GLU A 99 5.55 -13.94 14.37
N LYS A 100 5.37 -12.63 14.37
CA LYS A 100 4.08 -12.05 14.74
C LYS A 100 2.95 -12.51 13.82
N ALA A 101 3.26 -12.78 12.55
CA ALA A 101 2.30 -13.30 11.59
C ALA A 101 2.31 -14.83 11.56
N GLN A 102 3.07 -15.48 12.43
CA GLN A 102 3.19 -16.93 12.52
C GLN A 102 3.71 -17.56 11.22
N LEU A 103 4.60 -16.83 10.54
CA LEU A 103 5.24 -17.34 9.32
C LEU A 103 6.50 -18.12 9.69
N ALA A 104 6.69 -19.26 9.01
CA ALA A 104 7.87 -20.09 9.23
C ALA A 104 9.14 -19.43 8.73
N LYS A 105 9.02 -18.59 7.70
CA LYS A 105 10.15 -17.84 7.13
C LYS A 105 9.79 -16.37 7.02
N PRO A 106 10.76 -15.47 7.18
CA PRO A 106 10.48 -14.04 7.01
C PRO A 106 10.04 -13.73 5.58
N LEU A 107 9.16 -12.76 5.46
CA LEU A 107 8.67 -12.29 4.17
C LEU A 107 8.67 -10.77 4.18
N ILE A 108 9.30 -10.17 3.19
CA ILE A 108 9.29 -8.72 3.03
C ILE A 108 8.44 -8.37 1.81
N VAL A 109 7.49 -7.48 2.01
CA VAL A 109 6.63 -6.99 0.94
C VAL A 109 7.01 -5.55 0.66
N HIS A 110 7.45 -5.28 -0.57
CA HIS A 110 7.73 -3.94 -1.05
C HIS A 110 6.56 -3.45 -1.87
N ASN A 111 6.08 -2.27 -1.55
CA ASN A 111 5.01 -1.63 -2.30
C ASN A 111 5.58 -0.39 -2.98
N PHE A 112 5.64 -0.42 -4.30
CA PHE A 112 6.17 0.66 -5.12
C PHE A 112 5.07 1.31 -5.93
N TYR A 113 5.11 2.63 -6.03
CA TYR A 113 4.39 3.33 -7.06
C TYR A 113 5.39 3.75 -8.14
N VAL A 114 5.20 3.20 -9.32
CA VAL A 114 6.00 3.57 -10.49
C VAL A 114 5.10 4.39 -11.38
N PRO A 115 5.38 5.70 -11.55
CA PRO A 115 4.52 6.55 -12.37
C PRO A 115 4.48 6.05 -13.81
N ALA A 116 3.32 6.20 -14.44
CA ALA A 116 3.21 5.94 -15.87
C ALA A 116 4.15 6.86 -16.63
N GLY A 117 4.57 6.44 -17.81
CA GLY A 117 5.49 7.21 -18.63
C GLY A 117 4.97 8.51 -19.18
N GLY A 118 3.78 8.92 -18.77
CA GLY A 118 3.13 10.11 -19.29
C GLY A 118 2.52 9.86 -20.65
N ASP A 119 1.70 10.80 -21.08
CA ASP A 119 0.99 10.67 -22.34
C ASP A 119 1.86 11.02 -23.54
N ILE A 120 2.96 11.69 -23.29
CA ILE A 120 3.93 12.01 -24.33
C ILE A 120 4.87 10.81 -24.46
N PRO A 121 5.17 10.38 -25.66
CA PRO A 121 6.10 9.27 -25.84
C PRO A 121 7.51 9.68 -25.46
N ASP A 122 7.76 9.70 -24.19
CA ASP A 122 9.05 10.04 -23.60
C ASP A 122 9.82 8.77 -23.31
N ARG A 123 10.96 8.67 -23.92
CA ARG A 123 11.80 7.48 -23.78
C ARG A 123 12.35 7.30 -22.39
N LYS A 124 12.47 8.39 -21.64
CA LYS A 124 13.03 8.36 -20.29
C LYS A 124 12.14 7.65 -19.30
N SER A 125 10.86 7.57 -19.59
CA SER A 125 9.93 6.94 -18.67
C SER A 125 9.62 5.50 -19.03
N VAL A 126 10.31 4.96 -19.98
CA VAL A 126 10.20 3.54 -20.29
C VAL A 126 10.94 2.77 -19.21
N VAL A 127 10.25 1.84 -18.65
CA VAL A 127 10.77 1.05 -17.55
C VAL A 127 10.94 -0.39 -17.99
#